data_8071012c891dad9dbbd3fcfe91f5fd8c
#
_entry.id   8071012c891dad9dbbd3fcfe91f5fd8c
#
_cell.length_a   1.000
_cell.length_b   1.000
_cell.length_c   1.000
_cell.angle_alpha   90.00
_cell.angle_beta   90.00
_cell.angle_gamma   90.00
#
_symmetry.space_group_name_H-M   'P 1'
#
loop_
_entity.id
_entity.type
_entity.pdbx_description
1 polymer ?
#
loop_
_entity_poly.entity_id
_entity_poly.type
_entity_poly.pdbx_seq_one_letter_code
_entity_poly.pdbx_strand_id
1 'polypeptide(L)'
;MAEGEKLIPINIEDEMKSAYIDYSMSVIVSRALPDVRDGLKPVHRRVLYGMHELGIKATGSYKKSARVVGEVLGKYHPHGDTSVYDSMVRMAQDWSVRYMMVDGQGNFGSVDGDSPAAMRYTEVRMQKISEEMLSDIEKDTVDHKLNFDDTLNEPTVLPTIIPNLLVNGVSGIAVGMATNMAPHNLTEVIDGTLAYIDNREIEISELMQHIKAPDFPTGGIIYGYEGVKDAFETGRGRIVMRAKARIEEVQGRECIIVTEIPYQVNKADMIKKTADLVNEKKLEGIANIRDESDRNGMRVVYVLKRDAIPNIVLNKLYKYTALQTSFSVNNIALVNGRPEQLNLKQLIHYFVEHRHEVIVRRTEFELKKAEARAHILEGLIIASDNIDE
;
A
#
# COMPACT_ATOMS: atom_id res chain seq x y z
N MET A 1 9.10 52.08 -22.71
CA MET A 1 8.00 51.11 -22.83
C MET A 1 7.73 50.91 -24.32
N ALA A 2 7.72 49.67 -24.81
CA ALA A 2 7.46 49.40 -26.22
C ALA A 2 5.96 49.70 -26.53
N GLU A 3 5.70 50.32 -27.68
CA GLU A 3 4.32 50.58 -28.12
C GLU A 3 3.54 49.24 -28.22
N GLY A 4 2.51 49.09 -27.39
CA GLY A 4 1.69 47.88 -27.34
C GLY A 4 1.82 47.03 -26.06
N GLU A 5 2.65 47.36 -25.12
CA GLU A 5 2.80 46.63 -23.86
C GLU A 5 1.62 46.90 -22.91
N LYS A 6 0.80 45.87 -22.68
CA LYS A 6 -0.36 45.92 -21.78
C LYS A 6 0.10 45.44 -20.38
N LEU A 7 0.31 46.35 -19.46
CA LEU A 7 0.55 46.01 -18.05
C LEU A 7 -0.74 45.61 -17.37
N ILE A 8 -0.81 44.40 -16.88
CA ILE A 8 -1.91 43.90 -16.06
C ILE A 8 -1.39 43.84 -14.62
N PRO A 9 -1.87 44.68 -13.69
CA PRO A 9 -1.48 44.60 -12.30
C PRO A 9 -2.05 43.31 -11.69
N ILE A 10 -1.19 42.48 -11.13
CA ILE A 10 -1.58 41.27 -10.39
C ILE A 10 -1.25 41.48 -8.92
N ASN A 11 -2.25 41.29 -8.07
CA ASN A 11 -2.03 41.31 -6.62
C ASN A 11 -1.34 40.03 -6.21
N ILE A 12 -0.15 40.15 -5.61
CA ILE A 12 0.66 39.02 -5.19
C ILE A 12 -0.06 38.09 -4.20
N GLU A 13 -0.92 38.67 -3.33
CA GLU A 13 -1.69 37.87 -2.37
C GLU A 13 -2.71 36.96 -3.07
N ASP A 14 -3.38 37.46 -4.09
CA ASP A 14 -4.39 36.70 -4.84
C ASP A 14 -3.72 35.62 -5.70
N GLU A 15 -2.60 35.95 -6.33
CA GLU A 15 -1.81 34.98 -7.10
C GLU A 15 -1.27 33.88 -6.20
N MET A 16 -0.72 34.21 -5.02
CA MET A 16 -0.23 33.22 -4.07
C MET A 16 -1.36 32.33 -3.55
N LYS A 17 -2.55 32.87 -3.27
CA LYS A 17 -3.72 32.07 -2.85
C LYS A 17 -4.13 31.10 -3.93
N SER A 18 -4.27 31.56 -5.16
CA SER A 18 -4.64 30.71 -6.31
C SER A 18 -3.61 29.60 -6.52
N ALA A 19 -2.32 29.94 -6.62
CA ALA A 19 -1.24 28.98 -6.81
C ALA A 19 -1.13 27.97 -5.66
N TYR A 20 -1.38 28.39 -4.41
CA TYR A 20 -1.38 27.48 -3.27
C TYR A 20 -2.57 26.51 -3.27
N ILE A 21 -3.75 27.00 -3.68
CA ILE A 21 -4.94 26.15 -3.82
C ILE A 21 -4.70 25.11 -4.93
N ASP A 22 -4.21 25.52 -6.09
CA ASP A 22 -3.93 24.63 -7.22
C ASP A 22 -2.88 23.58 -6.85
N TYR A 23 -1.79 24.00 -6.19
CA TYR A 23 -0.78 23.08 -5.66
C TYR A 23 -1.38 22.09 -4.65
N SER A 24 -2.18 22.59 -3.71
CA SER A 24 -2.82 21.76 -2.67
C SER A 24 -3.75 20.72 -3.29
N MET A 25 -4.58 21.12 -4.25
CA MET A 25 -5.47 20.21 -4.97
C MET A 25 -4.69 19.17 -5.76
N SER A 26 -3.62 19.57 -6.43
CA SER A 26 -2.74 18.64 -7.14
C SER A 26 -2.10 17.61 -6.20
N VAL A 27 -1.58 18.04 -5.03
CA VAL A 27 -1.00 17.12 -4.03
C VAL A 27 -2.04 16.16 -3.46
N ILE A 28 -3.25 16.63 -3.19
CA ILE A 28 -4.34 15.81 -2.65
C ILE A 28 -4.77 14.76 -3.67
N VAL A 29 -5.14 15.18 -4.89
CA VAL A 29 -5.78 14.30 -5.88
C VAL A 29 -4.76 13.48 -6.67
N SER A 30 -3.58 14.07 -6.99
CA SER A 30 -2.66 13.47 -7.95
C SER A 30 -1.36 12.93 -7.34
N ARG A 31 -1.20 12.92 -6.01
CA ARG A 31 0.04 12.48 -5.37
C ARG A 31 -0.13 11.66 -4.10
N ALA A 32 -0.81 12.21 -3.07
CA ALA A 32 -0.71 11.70 -1.70
C ALA A 32 -1.77 10.68 -1.33
N LEU A 33 -3.00 10.85 -1.83
CA LEU A 33 -4.14 10.01 -1.47
C LEU A 33 -4.37 8.89 -2.49
N PRO A 34 -4.81 7.70 -2.00
CA PRO A 34 -5.20 6.60 -2.86
C PRO A 34 -6.62 6.81 -3.40
N ASP A 35 -6.91 6.23 -4.57
CA ASP A 35 -8.29 6.03 -5.02
C ASP A 35 -8.92 4.88 -4.21
N VAL A 36 -10.18 5.06 -3.77
CA VAL A 36 -10.86 4.06 -2.93
C VAL A 36 -11.08 2.73 -3.64
N ARG A 37 -11.19 2.75 -4.97
CA ARG A 37 -11.51 1.59 -5.81
C ARG A 37 -10.35 0.61 -5.93
N ASP A 38 -9.14 1.08 -6.23
CA ASP A 38 -7.94 0.24 -6.41
C ASP A 38 -6.90 0.36 -5.28
N GLY A 39 -7.09 1.31 -4.37
CA GLY A 39 -6.20 1.53 -3.23
C GLY A 39 -4.81 2.02 -3.58
N LEU A 40 -4.61 2.53 -4.80
CA LEU A 40 -3.31 2.96 -5.29
C LEU A 40 -3.19 4.48 -5.37
N LYS A 41 -2.01 4.97 -5.02
CA LYS A 41 -1.59 6.32 -5.42
C LYS A 41 -1.22 6.33 -6.90
N PRO A 42 -1.27 7.50 -7.58
CA PRO A 42 -0.92 7.58 -9.00
C PRO A 42 0.43 6.97 -9.37
N VAL A 43 1.47 7.18 -8.55
CA VAL A 43 2.81 6.60 -8.82
C VAL A 43 2.79 5.07 -8.79
N HIS A 44 2.10 4.44 -7.84
CA HIS A 44 2.01 2.98 -7.74
C HIS A 44 1.25 2.39 -8.93
N ARG A 45 0.12 3.02 -9.31
CA ARG A 45 -0.67 2.63 -10.48
C ARG A 45 0.15 2.72 -11.77
N ARG A 46 0.90 3.80 -11.95
CA ARG A 46 1.78 3.99 -13.10
C ARG A 46 2.93 2.99 -13.16
N VAL A 47 3.49 2.60 -12.01
CA VAL A 47 4.54 1.55 -11.96
C VAL A 47 3.96 0.21 -12.41
N LEU A 48 2.81 -0.22 -11.88
CA LEU A 48 2.19 -1.49 -12.27
C LEU A 48 1.74 -1.46 -13.74
N TYR A 49 1.16 -0.36 -14.21
CA TYR A 49 0.76 -0.21 -15.60
C TYR A 49 1.97 -0.20 -16.55
N GLY A 50 3.05 0.51 -16.21
CA GLY A 50 4.28 0.49 -16.99
C GLY A 50 4.95 -0.90 -17.04
N MET A 51 4.88 -1.67 -15.94
CA MET A 51 5.34 -3.07 -15.95
C MET A 51 4.46 -3.95 -16.86
N HIS A 52 3.16 -3.71 -16.89
CA HIS A 52 2.22 -4.40 -17.79
C HIS A 52 2.54 -4.10 -19.25
N GLU A 53 2.70 -2.83 -19.61
CA GLU A 53 3.08 -2.39 -20.97
C GLU A 53 4.41 -2.98 -21.45
N LEU A 54 5.38 -3.13 -20.54
CA LEU A 54 6.66 -3.80 -20.81
C LEU A 54 6.54 -5.33 -20.92
N GLY A 55 5.36 -5.90 -20.70
CA GLY A 55 5.12 -7.35 -20.71
C GLY A 55 5.85 -8.08 -19.58
N ILE A 56 6.10 -7.40 -18.45
CA ILE A 56 6.77 -7.99 -17.28
C ILE A 56 5.73 -8.76 -16.47
N LYS A 57 5.78 -10.10 -16.52
CA LYS A 57 4.84 -10.99 -15.84
C LYS A 57 5.49 -11.67 -14.63
N ALA A 58 4.68 -12.16 -13.69
CA ALA A 58 5.11 -12.86 -12.49
C ALA A 58 5.91 -14.14 -12.81
N THR A 59 5.56 -14.83 -13.89
CA THR A 59 6.26 -16.04 -14.37
C THR A 59 7.41 -15.73 -15.31
N GLY A 60 7.60 -14.45 -15.66
CA GLY A 60 8.64 -14.01 -16.61
C GLY A 60 10.01 -13.81 -15.97
N SER A 61 10.99 -13.45 -16.79
CA SER A 61 12.33 -13.09 -16.33
C SER A 61 12.31 -11.73 -15.64
N TYR A 62 13.15 -11.57 -14.61
CA TYR A 62 13.41 -10.27 -13.99
C TYR A 62 13.96 -9.27 -15.02
N LYS A 63 13.61 -8.02 -14.84
CA LYS A 63 14.10 -6.88 -15.63
C LYS A 63 14.76 -5.86 -14.70
N LYS A 64 15.78 -5.14 -15.21
CA LYS A 64 16.42 -4.07 -14.43
C LYS A 64 15.40 -3.04 -13.96
N SER A 65 15.46 -2.69 -12.68
CA SER A 65 14.58 -1.66 -12.10
C SER A 65 14.65 -0.34 -12.88
N ALA A 66 15.83 0.04 -13.34
CA ALA A 66 16.03 1.23 -14.16
C ALA A 66 15.21 1.24 -15.45
N ARG A 67 14.90 0.06 -16.04
CA ARG A 67 14.05 -0.03 -17.22
C ARG A 67 12.61 0.34 -16.92
N VAL A 68 12.07 -0.16 -15.80
CA VAL A 68 10.71 0.17 -15.37
C VAL A 68 10.61 1.65 -14.98
N VAL A 69 11.57 2.13 -14.21
CA VAL A 69 11.64 3.55 -13.82
C VAL A 69 11.69 4.46 -15.05
N GLY A 70 12.54 4.15 -16.03
CA GLY A 70 12.65 4.92 -17.28
C GLY A 70 11.35 4.93 -18.09
N GLU A 71 10.66 3.80 -18.19
CA GLU A 71 9.35 3.68 -18.87
C GLU A 71 8.30 4.57 -18.21
N VAL A 72 8.19 4.50 -16.88
CA VAL A 72 7.21 5.27 -16.11
C VAL A 72 7.49 6.78 -16.17
N LEU A 73 8.75 7.18 -16.08
CA LEU A 73 9.15 8.59 -16.18
C LEU A 73 8.89 9.16 -17.57
N GLY A 74 9.28 8.42 -18.60
CA GLY A 74 9.17 8.88 -19.98
C GLY A 74 7.74 9.00 -20.47
N LYS A 75 6.82 8.18 -19.94
CA LYS A 75 5.45 8.09 -20.46
C LYS A 75 4.40 8.69 -19.54
N TYR A 76 4.54 8.57 -18.22
CA TYR A 76 3.40 8.79 -17.31
C TYR A 76 3.70 9.71 -16.10
N HIS A 77 4.93 9.75 -15.59
CA HIS A 77 5.22 10.38 -14.31
C HIS A 77 6.36 11.40 -14.40
N PRO A 78 6.09 12.67 -14.75
CA PRO A 78 7.11 13.70 -15.02
C PRO A 78 7.71 14.27 -13.71
N HIS A 79 8.30 13.40 -12.87
CA HIS A 79 8.93 13.73 -11.60
C HIS A 79 10.30 13.05 -11.48
N GLY A 80 10.99 13.23 -10.34
CA GLY A 80 12.31 12.64 -10.14
C GLY A 80 12.29 11.10 -10.15
N ASP A 81 13.32 10.50 -10.72
CA ASP A 81 13.52 9.03 -10.81
C ASP A 81 13.53 8.35 -9.45
N THR A 82 14.11 9.01 -8.44
CA THR A 82 14.16 8.52 -7.06
C THR A 82 12.75 8.28 -6.50
N SER A 83 11.79 9.17 -6.78
CA SER A 83 10.43 9.02 -6.27
C SER A 83 9.72 7.79 -6.83
N VAL A 84 9.94 7.48 -8.11
CA VAL A 84 9.39 6.28 -8.77
C VAL A 84 10.08 5.04 -8.26
N TYR A 85 11.43 5.06 -8.18
CA TYR A 85 12.21 3.93 -7.71
C TYR A 85 11.88 3.58 -6.26
N ASP A 86 11.86 4.55 -5.34
CA ASP A 86 11.55 4.33 -3.93
C ASP A 86 10.12 3.79 -3.73
N SER A 87 9.17 4.26 -4.55
CA SER A 87 7.80 3.74 -4.53
C SER A 87 7.76 2.27 -4.97
N MET A 88 8.48 1.92 -6.04
CA MET A 88 8.59 0.55 -6.52
C MET A 88 9.31 -0.35 -5.50
N VAL A 89 10.38 0.14 -4.88
CA VAL A 89 11.12 -0.57 -3.83
C VAL A 89 10.19 -0.94 -2.67
N ARG A 90 9.38 0.00 -2.18
CA ARG A 90 8.43 -0.27 -1.09
C ARG A 90 7.42 -1.36 -1.43
N MET A 91 6.98 -1.44 -2.68
CA MET A 91 6.06 -2.50 -3.14
C MET A 91 6.71 -3.89 -3.15
N ALA A 92 8.05 -3.99 -3.05
CA ALA A 92 8.81 -5.22 -2.99
C ALA A 92 9.32 -5.59 -1.58
N GLN A 93 9.04 -4.76 -0.57
CA GLN A 93 9.50 -4.97 0.81
C GLN A 93 8.42 -5.67 1.63
N ASP A 94 8.70 -6.87 2.13
CA ASP A 94 7.78 -7.70 2.91
C ASP A 94 7.51 -7.17 4.33
N TRP A 95 8.33 -6.25 4.83
CA TRP A 95 8.10 -5.53 6.09
C TRP A 95 7.35 -4.20 5.90
N SER A 96 7.21 -3.71 4.67
CA SER A 96 6.53 -2.46 4.34
C SER A 96 5.09 -2.66 3.88
N VAL A 97 4.82 -3.72 3.11
CA VAL A 97 3.50 -4.07 2.59
C VAL A 97 3.13 -5.49 2.97
N ARG A 98 1.85 -5.72 3.30
CA ARG A 98 1.37 -7.03 3.73
C ARG A 98 1.38 -8.05 2.59
N TYR A 99 1.02 -7.62 1.39
CA TYR A 99 1.06 -8.41 0.16
C TYR A 99 1.85 -7.66 -0.90
N MET A 100 3.07 -8.11 -1.15
CA MET A 100 3.97 -7.48 -2.11
C MET A 100 3.36 -7.47 -3.51
N MET A 101 3.45 -6.35 -4.19
CA MET A 101 3.01 -6.19 -5.58
C MET A 101 4.15 -6.35 -6.58
N VAL A 102 5.38 -6.16 -6.14
CA VAL A 102 6.60 -6.31 -6.93
C VAL A 102 7.45 -7.41 -6.34
N ASP A 103 7.96 -8.29 -7.17
CA ASP A 103 8.96 -9.29 -6.83
C ASP A 103 10.35 -8.74 -7.19
N GLY A 104 11.17 -8.51 -6.18
CA GLY A 104 12.48 -7.88 -6.30
C GLY A 104 13.62 -8.89 -6.19
N GLN A 105 14.66 -8.73 -7.02
CA GLN A 105 15.91 -9.47 -6.93
C GLN A 105 17.08 -8.51 -6.72
N GLY A 106 17.85 -8.75 -5.65
CA GLY A 106 18.95 -7.89 -5.22
C GLY A 106 18.71 -7.29 -3.84
N ASN A 107 19.38 -6.18 -3.54
CA ASN A 107 19.23 -5.47 -2.27
C ASN A 107 18.13 -4.41 -2.35
N PHE A 108 16.99 -4.67 -1.70
CA PHE A 108 15.86 -3.75 -1.57
C PHE A 108 15.79 -3.08 -0.19
N GLY A 109 16.89 -3.07 0.56
CA GLY A 109 16.94 -2.54 1.91
C GLY A 109 16.68 -3.62 2.97
N SER A 110 16.53 -3.20 4.22
CA SER A 110 16.24 -4.07 5.35
C SER A 110 15.33 -3.39 6.39
N VAL A 111 14.83 -4.18 7.33
CA VAL A 111 14.08 -3.69 8.50
C VAL A 111 14.95 -2.85 9.44
N ASP A 112 16.27 -2.89 9.28
CA ASP A 112 17.25 -2.07 9.98
C ASP A 112 17.41 -0.67 9.39
N GLY A 113 16.68 -0.37 8.31
CA GLY A 113 16.71 0.93 7.64
C GLY A 113 17.84 1.07 6.62
N ASP A 114 18.47 -0.04 6.22
CA ASP A 114 19.44 0.00 5.12
C ASP A 114 18.77 0.45 3.83
N SER A 115 19.47 1.30 3.09
CA SER A 115 18.98 1.78 1.80
C SER A 115 19.05 0.69 0.74
N PRO A 116 18.12 0.67 -0.23
CA PRO A 116 18.20 -0.22 -1.36
C PRO A 116 19.43 0.11 -2.22
N ALA A 117 19.92 -0.86 -2.95
CA ALA A 117 20.93 -0.63 -3.98
C ALA A 117 20.37 0.25 -5.10
N ALA A 118 21.22 0.96 -5.82
CA ALA A 118 20.80 1.78 -6.95
C ALA A 118 20.06 0.94 -8.01
N MET A 119 19.08 1.55 -8.70
CA MET A 119 18.17 0.88 -9.65
C MET A 119 18.86 0.14 -10.81
N ARG A 120 20.12 0.47 -11.10
CA ARG A 120 20.94 -0.25 -12.11
C ARG A 120 21.39 -1.64 -11.66
N TYR A 121 21.38 -1.91 -10.36
CA TYR A 121 21.81 -3.20 -9.78
C TYR A 121 20.63 -4.10 -9.46
N THR A 122 19.48 -3.54 -9.07
CA THR A 122 18.28 -4.31 -8.71
C THR A 122 17.48 -4.72 -9.93
N GLU A 123 16.73 -5.81 -9.79
CA GLU A 123 15.86 -6.34 -10.84
C GLU A 123 14.47 -6.60 -10.25
N VAL A 124 13.45 -6.47 -11.08
CA VAL A 124 12.04 -6.58 -10.68
C VAL A 124 11.23 -7.38 -11.69
N ARG A 125 10.15 -7.97 -11.19
CA ARG A 125 9.01 -8.46 -11.97
C ARG A 125 7.73 -8.27 -11.17
N MET A 126 6.56 -8.47 -11.78
CA MET A 126 5.30 -8.43 -11.02
C MET A 126 5.20 -9.61 -10.07
N GLN A 127 4.49 -9.43 -8.96
CA GLN A 127 3.90 -10.52 -8.20
C GLN A 127 2.59 -10.96 -8.87
N LYS A 128 2.15 -12.20 -8.60
CA LYS A 128 0.87 -12.71 -9.13
C LYS A 128 -0.31 -11.84 -8.77
N ILE A 129 -0.34 -11.32 -7.54
CA ILE A 129 -1.38 -10.42 -7.05
C ILE A 129 -1.52 -9.15 -7.90
N SER A 130 -0.42 -8.65 -8.47
CA SER A 130 -0.44 -7.47 -9.34
C SER A 130 -1.01 -7.77 -10.73
N GLU A 131 -0.84 -8.98 -11.24
CA GLU A 131 -1.50 -9.40 -12.47
C GLU A 131 -3.01 -9.45 -12.29
N GLU A 132 -3.50 -9.88 -11.11
CA GLU A 132 -4.92 -9.87 -10.77
C GLU A 132 -5.48 -8.45 -10.62
N MET A 133 -4.66 -7.47 -10.25
CA MET A 133 -5.06 -6.07 -10.22
C MET A 133 -5.19 -5.45 -11.62
N LEU A 134 -4.51 -6.00 -12.61
CA LEU A 134 -4.50 -5.55 -14.01
C LEU A 134 -5.39 -6.41 -14.91
N SER A 135 -6.02 -7.43 -14.34
CA SER A 135 -6.86 -8.37 -15.09
C SER A 135 -7.97 -7.63 -15.85
N ASP A 136 -8.13 -7.98 -17.12
CA ASP A 136 -9.14 -7.40 -18.01
C ASP A 136 -8.96 -5.89 -18.34
N ILE A 137 -7.81 -5.28 -18.07
CA ILE A 137 -7.55 -3.85 -18.37
C ILE A 137 -7.69 -3.53 -19.87
N GLU A 138 -7.45 -4.52 -20.75
CA GLU A 138 -7.55 -4.38 -22.21
C GLU A 138 -8.99 -4.53 -22.74
N LYS A 139 -9.97 -4.73 -21.84
CA LYS A 139 -11.38 -4.96 -22.21
C LYS A 139 -12.28 -3.74 -21.92
N ASP A 140 -11.72 -2.55 -21.96
CA ASP A 140 -12.44 -1.29 -21.71
C ASP A 140 -13.17 -1.23 -20.36
N THR A 141 -12.57 -1.89 -19.34
CA THR A 141 -13.15 -2.05 -18.01
C THR A 141 -13.04 -0.82 -17.12
N VAL A 142 -12.11 0.08 -17.44
CA VAL A 142 -11.84 1.33 -16.68
C VAL A 142 -11.61 2.49 -17.62
N ASP A 143 -11.84 3.70 -17.11
CA ASP A 143 -11.60 4.91 -17.87
C ASP A 143 -10.11 5.21 -17.98
N HIS A 144 -9.73 5.75 -19.13
CA HIS A 144 -8.39 6.24 -19.41
C HIS A 144 -8.42 7.76 -19.55
N LYS A 145 -7.31 8.39 -19.21
CA LYS A 145 -7.07 9.83 -19.42
C LYS A 145 -5.75 10.02 -20.15
N LEU A 146 -5.58 11.16 -20.78
CA LEU A 146 -4.30 11.55 -21.37
C LEU A 146 -3.22 11.67 -20.29
N ASN A 147 -1.99 11.29 -20.65
CA ASN A 147 -0.80 11.50 -19.84
C ASN A 147 -0.40 12.99 -19.81
N PHE A 148 0.75 13.33 -19.21
CA PHE A 148 1.17 14.70 -18.97
C PHE A 148 1.50 15.51 -20.24
N ASP A 149 1.77 14.88 -21.39
CA ASP A 149 2.10 15.51 -22.67
C ASP A 149 1.04 15.25 -23.76
N ASP A 150 -0.11 14.70 -23.37
CA ASP A 150 -1.26 14.37 -24.21
C ASP A 150 -0.96 13.41 -25.39
N THR A 151 0.14 12.65 -25.31
CA THR A 151 0.54 11.71 -26.36
C THR A 151 0.06 10.29 -26.15
N LEU A 152 -0.18 9.88 -24.91
CA LEU A 152 -0.58 8.52 -24.52
C LEU A 152 -1.74 8.54 -23.53
N ASN A 153 -2.41 7.40 -23.42
CA ASN A 153 -3.44 7.20 -22.41
C ASN A 153 -2.90 6.41 -21.21
N GLU A 154 -3.31 6.81 -20.02
CA GLU A 154 -3.09 6.07 -18.78
C GLU A 154 -4.41 5.74 -18.08
N PRO A 155 -4.55 4.59 -17.39
CA PRO A 155 -5.78 4.26 -16.69
C PRO A 155 -5.97 5.18 -15.47
N THR A 156 -7.20 5.64 -15.25
CA THR A 156 -7.55 6.45 -14.08
C THR A 156 -7.55 5.63 -12.79
N VAL A 157 -7.88 4.34 -12.92
CA VAL A 157 -7.96 3.33 -11.85
C VAL A 157 -7.66 1.95 -12.45
N LEU A 158 -7.19 0.98 -11.67
CA LEU A 158 -7.02 -0.39 -12.14
C LEU A 158 -8.30 -1.22 -11.93
N PRO A 159 -8.60 -2.18 -12.83
CA PRO A 159 -9.76 -3.06 -12.72
C PRO A 159 -9.56 -4.17 -11.67
N THR A 160 -8.97 -3.85 -10.55
CA THR A 160 -8.53 -4.80 -9.52
C THR A 160 -9.63 -5.74 -9.06
N ILE A 161 -9.34 -7.04 -8.97
CA ILE A 161 -10.21 -8.02 -8.33
C ILE A 161 -9.93 -8.20 -6.84
N ILE A 162 -8.92 -7.50 -6.33
CA ILE A 162 -8.46 -7.58 -4.94
C ILE A 162 -8.77 -6.27 -4.24
N PRO A 163 -9.34 -6.27 -3.03
CA PRO A 163 -9.60 -5.08 -2.23
C PRO A 163 -8.29 -4.50 -1.64
N ASN A 164 -7.40 -4.05 -2.53
CA ASN A 164 -6.03 -3.68 -2.21
C ASN A 164 -5.93 -2.60 -1.12
N LEU A 165 -6.86 -1.64 -1.09
CA LEU A 165 -6.85 -0.59 -0.06
C LEU A 165 -6.96 -1.16 1.36
N LEU A 166 -7.77 -2.19 1.56
CA LEU A 166 -7.92 -2.87 2.86
C LEU A 166 -6.77 -3.83 3.13
N VAL A 167 -6.34 -4.62 2.14
CA VAL A 167 -5.34 -5.68 2.40
C VAL A 167 -3.93 -5.14 2.58
N ASN A 168 -3.54 -4.08 1.86
CA ASN A 168 -2.21 -3.48 1.98
C ASN A 168 -2.18 -2.20 2.81
N GLY A 169 -3.33 -1.55 2.96
CA GLY A 169 -3.35 -0.22 3.55
C GLY A 169 -2.58 0.80 2.71
N VAL A 170 -2.44 1.99 3.23
CA VAL A 170 -1.67 3.07 2.59
C VAL A 170 -1.37 4.16 3.60
N SER A 171 -0.24 4.82 3.47
CA SER A 171 0.05 6.05 4.22
C SER A 171 0.43 7.18 3.25
N GLY A 172 0.00 8.41 3.56
CA GLY A 172 0.30 9.57 2.72
C GLY A 172 0.02 10.87 3.43
N ILE A 173 0.85 11.86 3.15
CA ILE A 173 0.73 13.21 3.71
C ILE A 173 0.40 14.16 2.56
N ALA A 174 -0.79 14.78 2.63
CA ALA A 174 -1.23 15.81 1.72
C ALA A 174 -1.23 17.18 2.40
N VAL A 175 -1.66 18.21 1.70
CA VAL A 175 -1.82 19.54 2.27
C VAL A 175 -3.11 19.57 3.10
N GLY A 176 -3.00 19.88 4.39
CA GLY A 176 -4.13 19.97 5.30
C GLY A 176 -4.74 18.64 5.76
N MET A 177 -4.29 17.49 5.24
CA MET A 177 -4.78 16.17 5.62
C MET A 177 -3.72 15.08 5.42
N ALA A 178 -3.91 13.94 6.09
CA ALA A 178 -3.07 12.76 5.91
C ALA A 178 -3.93 11.51 5.92
N THR A 179 -3.55 10.50 5.16
CA THR A 179 -4.13 9.16 5.25
C THR A 179 -3.16 8.21 5.89
N ASN A 180 -3.67 7.29 6.72
CA ASN A 180 -2.88 6.22 7.32
C ASN A 180 -3.78 5.02 7.58
N MET A 181 -3.86 4.13 6.59
CA MET A 181 -4.72 2.95 6.62
C MET A 181 -3.91 1.72 6.95
N ALA A 182 -4.41 0.94 7.90
CA ALA A 182 -3.78 -0.31 8.30
C ALA A 182 -4.03 -1.43 7.28
N PRO A 183 -3.08 -2.35 7.08
CA PRO A 183 -3.26 -3.55 6.27
C PRO A 183 -4.09 -4.60 7.02
N HIS A 184 -4.76 -5.51 6.26
CA HIS A 184 -5.59 -6.58 6.82
C HIS A 184 -5.34 -7.91 6.12
N ASN A 185 -5.75 -9.00 6.75
CA ASN A 185 -5.64 -10.34 6.18
C ASN A 185 -6.57 -10.50 4.97
N LEU A 186 -6.03 -11.00 3.86
CA LEU A 186 -6.77 -11.13 2.59
C LEU A 186 -8.00 -12.03 2.74
N THR A 187 -7.88 -13.18 3.42
CA THR A 187 -9.00 -14.10 3.62
C THR A 187 -10.11 -13.44 4.43
N GLU A 188 -9.78 -12.80 5.55
CA GLU A 188 -10.74 -12.06 6.38
C GLU A 188 -11.46 -10.96 5.59
N VAL A 189 -10.74 -10.21 4.76
CA VAL A 189 -11.32 -9.13 3.94
C VAL A 189 -12.23 -9.70 2.85
N ILE A 190 -11.87 -10.82 2.23
CA ILE A 190 -12.73 -11.50 1.24
C ILE A 190 -13.99 -12.02 1.92
N ASP A 191 -13.88 -12.68 3.08
CA ASP A 191 -15.05 -13.18 3.82
C ASP A 191 -15.99 -12.04 4.21
N GLY A 192 -15.46 -10.92 4.70
CA GLY A 192 -16.25 -9.72 4.98
C GLY A 192 -16.89 -9.10 3.73
N THR A 193 -16.18 -9.12 2.60
CA THR A 193 -16.72 -8.65 1.32
C THR A 193 -17.85 -9.52 0.82
N LEU A 194 -17.74 -10.85 0.93
CA LEU A 194 -18.80 -11.79 0.58
C LEU A 194 -20.03 -11.59 1.48
N ALA A 195 -19.84 -11.47 2.78
CA ALA A 195 -20.93 -11.17 3.72
C ALA A 195 -21.65 -9.86 3.37
N TYR A 196 -20.92 -8.83 2.93
CA TYR A 196 -21.50 -7.58 2.45
C TYR A 196 -22.27 -7.75 1.13
N ILE A 197 -21.80 -8.58 0.20
CA ILE A 197 -22.49 -8.86 -1.07
C ILE A 197 -23.82 -9.57 -0.79
N ASP A 198 -23.82 -10.53 0.12
CA ASP A 198 -25.02 -11.29 0.50
C ASP A 198 -26.03 -10.43 1.27
N ASN A 199 -25.55 -9.48 2.07
CA ASN A 199 -26.40 -8.55 2.83
C ASN A 199 -25.82 -7.13 2.80
N ARG A 200 -26.35 -6.27 1.90
CA ARG A 200 -25.93 -4.87 1.77
C ARG A 200 -26.19 -4.02 3.02
N GLU A 201 -27.15 -4.42 3.85
CA GLU A 201 -27.51 -3.74 5.09
C GLU A 201 -26.73 -4.24 6.31
N ILE A 202 -25.77 -5.13 6.13
CA ILE A 202 -24.92 -5.69 7.20
C ILE A 202 -24.33 -4.56 8.05
N GLU A 203 -24.38 -4.71 9.37
CA GLU A 203 -23.81 -3.75 10.30
C GLU A 203 -22.28 -3.91 10.43
N ILE A 204 -21.58 -2.83 10.79
CA ILE A 204 -20.11 -2.85 10.96
C ILE A 204 -19.71 -3.88 12.03
N SER A 205 -20.49 -4.01 13.09
CA SER A 205 -20.27 -5.00 14.16
C SER A 205 -20.31 -6.45 13.67
N GLU A 206 -21.10 -6.74 12.64
CA GLU A 206 -21.15 -8.06 12.00
C GLU A 206 -19.96 -8.25 11.05
N LEU A 207 -19.60 -7.23 10.27
CA LEU A 207 -18.37 -7.23 9.46
C LEU A 207 -17.12 -7.50 10.29
N MET A 208 -17.07 -7.00 11.53
CA MET A 208 -15.97 -7.22 12.47
C MET A 208 -15.86 -8.68 12.96
N GLN A 209 -16.87 -9.52 12.74
CA GLN A 209 -16.77 -10.96 12.98
C GLN A 209 -15.91 -11.65 11.91
N HIS A 210 -15.89 -11.12 10.70
CA HIS A 210 -15.06 -11.57 9.58
C HIS A 210 -13.69 -10.90 9.58
N ILE A 211 -13.66 -9.58 9.64
CA ILE A 211 -12.43 -8.76 9.65
C ILE A 211 -12.17 -8.33 11.09
N LYS A 212 -11.33 -9.09 11.80
CA LYS A 212 -11.18 -8.95 13.26
C LYS A 212 -10.34 -7.75 13.65
N ALA A 213 -9.21 -7.54 12.98
CA ALA A 213 -8.24 -6.47 13.27
C ALA A 213 -7.25 -6.32 12.11
N PRO A 214 -6.45 -5.24 12.09
CA PRO A 214 -5.31 -5.14 11.18
C PRO A 214 -4.33 -6.31 11.31
N ASP A 215 -3.75 -6.69 10.16
CA ASP A 215 -2.73 -7.73 10.05
C ASP A 215 -1.43 -7.11 9.52
N PHE A 216 -0.56 -6.74 10.44
CA PHE A 216 0.68 -6.03 10.11
C PHE A 216 1.76 -6.97 9.58
N PRO A 217 2.53 -6.57 8.53
CA PRO A 217 3.53 -7.43 7.90
C PRO A 217 4.67 -7.85 8.84
N THR A 218 5.00 -7.04 9.85
CA THR A 218 6.04 -7.34 10.82
C THR A 218 5.54 -8.13 12.03
N GLY A 219 4.25 -8.54 12.05
CA GLY A 219 3.63 -9.26 13.15
C GLY A 219 3.40 -8.37 14.37
N GLY A 220 3.70 -8.89 15.54
CA GLY A 220 3.45 -8.24 16.82
C GLY A 220 2.09 -8.56 17.41
N ILE A 221 1.71 -7.82 18.44
CA ILE A 221 0.47 -8.03 19.19
C ILE A 221 -0.29 -6.70 19.26
N ILE A 222 -1.55 -6.70 18.87
CA ILE A 222 -2.45 -5.57 19.13
C ILE A 222 -2.87 -5.62 20.59
N TYR A 223 -2.64 -4.54 21.31
CA TYR A 223 -2.94 -4.42 22.73
C TYR A 223 -4.14 -3.52 22.98
N GLY A 224 -5.27 -4.13 23.32
CA GLY A 224 -6.57 -3.47 23.43
C GLY A 224 -7.33 -3.43 22.08
N TYR A 225 -8.66 -3.50 22.14
CA TYR A 225 -9.51 -3.62 20.96
C TYR A 225 -10.23 -2.31 20.60
N GLU A 226 -10.33 -1.37 21.54
CA GLU A 226 -11.08 -0.12 21.36
C GLU A 226 -10.62 0.69 20.16
N GLY A 227 -9.30 0.85 19.98
CA GLY A 227 -8.76 1.56 18.83
C GLY A 227 -9.03 0.90 17.48
N VAL A 228 -9.21 -0.42 17.44
CA VAL A 228 -9.62 -1.17 16.23
C VAL A 228 -11.10 -0.89 15.94
N LYS A 229 -11.94 -0.96 16.98
CA LYS A 229 -13.36 -0.68 16.86
C LYS A 229 -13.61 0.74 16.37
N ASP A 230 -12.98 1.72 17.00
CA ASP A 230 -13.06 3.12 16.58
C ASP A 230 -12.66 3.30 15.10
N ALA A 231 -11.55 2.66 14.69
CA ALA A 231 -11.06 2.72 13.32
C ALA A 231 -12.07 2.14 12.32
N PHE A 232 -12.73 1.04 12.66
CA PHE A 232 -13.71 0.39 11.79
C PHE A 232 -15.04 1.14 11.73
N GLU A 233 -15.51 1.70 12.86
CA GLU A 233 -16.78 2.42 12.94
C GLU A 233 -16.69 3.86 12.38
N THR A 234 -15.57 4.54 12.61
CA THR A 234 -15.45 5.97 12.31
C THR A 234 -14.42 6.32 11.25
N GLY A 235 -13.58 5.36 10.84
CA GLY A 235 -12.41 5.61 9.99
C GLY A 235 -11.24 6.25 10.74
N ARG A 236 -11.31 6.40 12.08
CA ARG A 236 -10.23 6.92 12.93
C ARG A 236 -10.09 6.08 14.19
N GLY A 237 -8.84 5.74 14.54
CA GLY A 237 -8.58 4.99 15.76
C GLY A 237 -7.11 4.98 16.10
N ARG A 238 -6.80 4.69 17.36
CA ARG A 238 -5.43 4.54 17.84
C ARG A 238 -5.20 3.10 18.26
N ILE A 239 -4.48 2.34 17.44
CA ILE A 239 -4.16 0.94 17.68
C ILE A 239 -2.81 0.84 18.37
N VAL A 240 -2.78 0.27 19.57
CA VAL A 240 -1.52 0.04 20.29
C VAL A 240 -0.94 -1.30 19.84
N MET A 241 0.31 -1.28 19.39
CA MET A 241 1.05 -2.45 18.95
C MET A 241 2.20 -2.74 19.90
N ARG A 242 2.40 -3.99 20.23
CA ARG A 242 3.53 -4.49 21.04
C ARG A 242 4.34 -5.50 20.25
N ALA A 243 5.65 -5.48 20.49
CA ALA A 243 6.55 -6.53 20.06
C ALA A 243 6.14 -7.86 20.67
N LYS A 244 6.32 -8.94 19.91
CA LYS A 244 6.19 -10.30 20.46
C LYS A 244 7.47 -10.67 21.19
N ALA A 245 7.39 -10.77 22.50
CA ALA A 245 8.50 -11.07 23.38
C ALA A 245 8.20 -12.27 24.26
N ARG A 246 9.24 -13.05 24.53
CA ARG A 246 9.19 -14.18 25.44
C ARG A 246 10.39 -14.16 26.41
N ILE A 247 10.22 -14.72 27.59
CA ILE A 247 11.28 -14.83 28.60
C ILE A 247 11.80 -16.25 28.50
N GLU A 248 13.11 -16.39 28.31
CA GLU A 248 13.81 -17.68 28.23
C GLU A 248 15.12 -17.63 29.01
N GLU A 249 15.54 -18.76 29.53
CA GLU A 249 16.86 -18.92 30.08
C GLU A 249 17.85 -19.33 29.00
N VAL A 250 18.87 -18.52 28.77
CA VAL A 250 19.92 -18.76 27.78
C VAL A 250 21.27 -18.75 28.50
N GLN A 251 21.98 -19.87 28.47
CA GLN A 251 23.30 -20.02 29.10
C GLN A 251 23.31 -19.64 30.60
N GLY A 252 22.29 -20.04 31.35
CA GLY A 252 22.17 -19.76 32.78
C GLY A 252 21.82 -18.31 33.13
N ARG A 253 21.29 -17.55 32.17
CA ARG A 253 20.78 -16.18 32.37
C ARG A 253 19.40 -16.02 31.81
N GLU A 254 18.55 -15.31 32.52
CA GLU A 254 17.25 -14.90 32.00
C GLU A 254 17.43 -13.86 30.90
N CYS A 255 16.73 -14.07 29.80
CA CYS A 255 16.75 -13.23 28.64
C CYS A 255 15.32 -12.90 28.20
N ILE A 256 15.10 -11.69 27.71
CA ILE A 256 13.90 -11.32 26.94
C ILE A 256 14.25 -11.42 25.47
N ILE A 257 13.56 -12.29 24.75
CA ILE A 257 13.77 -12.55 23.33
C ILE A 257 12.62 -11.96 22.54
N VAL A 258 12.92 -11.04 21.64
CA VAL A 258 11.95 -10.38 20.74
C VAL A 258 12.07 -10.99 19.36
N THR A 259 10.96 -11.52 18.84
CA THR A 259 10.89 -12.18 17.53
C THR A 259 10.07 -11.41 16.51
N GLU A 260 9.23 -10.46 16.94
CA GLU A 260 8.46 -9.58 16.09
C GLU A 260 8.44 -8.18 16.69
N ILE A 261 8.53 -7.15 15.86
CA ILE A 261 8.49 -5.74 16.28
C ILE A 261 7.26 -5.04 15.71
N PRO A 262 6.80 -3.95 16.34
CA PRO A 262 5.68 -3.18 15.82
C PRO A 262 5.93 -2.67 14.40
N TYR A 263 4.87 -2.59 13.63
CA TYR A 263 4.92 -2.10 12.24
C TYR A 263 5.51 -0.68 12.16
N GLN A 264 6.31 -0.44 11.13
CA GLN A 264 7.03 0.82 10.85
C GLN A 264 8.10 1.18 11.91
N VAL A 265 8.51 0.25 12.75
CA VAL A 265 9.64 0.44 13.66
C VAL A 265 10.94 -0.01 12.97
N ASN A 266 11.95 0.84 13.01
CA ASN A 266 13.31 0.49 12.59
C ASN A 266 13.98 -0.30 13.72
N LYS A 267 14.44 -1.53 13.41
CA LYS A 267 15.02 -2.46 14.42
C LYS A 267 16.34 -1.92 14.98
N ALA A 268 17.24 -1.44 14.15
CA ALA A 268 18.54 -0.92 14.57
C ALA A 268 18.39 0.32 15.46
N ASP A 269 17.53 1.28 15.09
CA ASP A 269 17.24 2.47 15.88
C ASP A 269 16.59 2.10 17.24
N MET A 270 15.69 1.11 17.25
CA MET A 270 15.07 0.62 18.47
C MET A 270 16.12 0.05 19.44
N ILE A 271 17.04 -0.78 18.94
CA ILE A 271 18.13 -1.36 19.72
C ILE A 271 19.04 -0.25 20.25
N LYS A 272 19.46 0.68 19.39
CA LYS A 272 20.33 1.79 19.76
C LYS A 272 19.71 2.66 20.87
N LYS A 273 18.46 3.11 20.68
CA LYS A 273 17.74 3.90 21.70
C LYS A 273 17.58 3.14 23.02
N THR A 274 17.38 1.82 22.96
CA THR A 274 17.32 1.01 24.18
C THR A 274 18.67 0.96 24.90
N ALA A 275 19.78 0.81 24.17
CA ALA A 275 21.13 0.85 24.73
C ALA A 275 21.43 2.20 25.36
N ASP A 276 21.03 3.31 24.73
CA ASP A 276 21.18 4.64 25.26
C ASP A 276 20.44 4.83 26.60
N LEU A 277 19.20 4.35 26.68
CA LEU A 277 18.40 4.36 27.93
C LEU A 277 19.03 3.53 29.05
N VAL A 278 19.68 2.41 28.72
CA VAL A 278 20.41 1.56 29.70
C VAL A 278 21.65 2.32 30.19
N ASN A 279 22.42 2.95 29.31
CA ASN A 279 23.62 3.72 29.65
C ASN A 279 23.26 4.96 30.49
N GLU A 280 22.15 5.63 30.20
CA GLU A 280 21.62 6.74 31.00
C GLU A 280 20.98 6.31 32.32
N LYS A 281 20.96 5.00 32.64
CA LYS A 281 20.33 4.42 33.86
C LYS A 281 18.82 4.70 33.95
N LYS A 282 18.17 5.03 32.86
CA LYS A 282 16.71 5.13 32.79
C LYS A 282 16.02 3.77 32.67
N LEU A 283 16.73 2.81 32.09
CA LEU A 283 16.28 1.43 31.94
C LEU A 283 17.27 0.50 32.60
N GLU A 284 16.96 0.09 33.83
CA GLU A 284 17.80 -0.82 34.65
C GLU A 284 17.41 -2.29 34.44
N GLY A 285 18.30 -3.21 34.79
CA GLY A 285 18.07 -4.67 34.78
C GLY A 285 18.56 -5.35 33.49
N ILE A 286 19.04 -4.61 32.49
CA ILE A 286 19.65 -5.18 31.28
C ILE A 286 21.16 -5.18 31.42
N ALA A 287 21.78 -6.34 31.15
CA ALA A 287 23.23 -6.52 31.16
C ALA A 287 23.84 -6.38 29.76
N ASN A 288 23.16 -6.88 28.72
CA ASN A 288 23.63 -6.85 27.37
C ASN A 288 22.44 -6.87 26.37
N ILE A 289 22.63 -6.36 25.18
CA ILE A 289 21.67 -6.39 24.07
C ILE A 289 22.39 -6.97 22.87
N ARG A 290 21.80 -8.00 22.24
CA ARG A 290 22.36 -8.66 21.07
C ARG A 290 21.31 -8.75 19.98
N ASP A 291 21.69 -8.45 18.76
CA ASP A 291 20.91 -8.78 17.58
C ASP A 291 21.44 -10.11 17.02
N GLU A 292 20.61 -11.12 17.10
CA GLU A 292 20.88 -12.48 16.61
C GLU A 292 19.96 -12.80 15.40
N SER A 293 19.40 -11.77 14.76
CA SER A 293 18.55 -11.93 13.57
C SER A 293 19.34 -12.51 12.40
N ASP A 294 18.75 -13.46 11.71
CA ASP A 294 19.31 -14.10 10.54
C ASP A 294 18.24 -14.37 9.46
N ARG A 295 18.57 -15.15 8.44
CA ARG A 295 17.64 -15.54 7.36
C ARG A 295 16.43 -16.37 7.86
N ASN A 296 16.45 -16.91 9.08
CA ASN A 296 15.37 -17.69 9.64
C ASN A 296 14.37 -16.81 10.42
N GLY A 297 14.72 -15.55 10.67
CA GLY A 297 13.83 -14.58 11.30
C GLY A 297 14.53 -13.60 12.23
N MET A 298 13.73 -12.71 12.77
CA MET A 298 14.17 -11.70 13.73
C MET A 298 14.37 -12.31 15.10
N ARG A 299 15.49 -11.97 15.74
CA ARG A 299 15.82 -12.38 17.12
C ARG A 299 16.65 -11.31 17.81
N VAL A 300 16.03 -10.46 18.60
CA VAL A 300 16.72 -9.49 19.45
C VAL A 300 16.70 -10.03 20.88
N VAL A 301 17.87 -10.12 21.51
CA VAL A 301 18.06 -10.74 22.84
C VAL A 301 18.51 -9.68 23.84
N TYR A 302 17.68 -9.44 24.83
CA TYR A 302 18.00 -8.61 26.00
C TYR A 302 18.42 -9.52 27.14
N VAL A 303 19.73 -9.62 27.42
CA VAL A 303 20.28 -10.41 28.52
C VAL A 303 20.10 -9.63 29.80
N LEU A 304 19.46 -10.24 30.82
CA LEU A 304 19.16 -9.59 32.09
C LEU A 304 20.30 -9.70 33.10
N LYS A 305 20.35 -8.75 34.02
CA LYS A 305 21.20 -8.87 35.23
C LYS A 305 20.63 -9.95 36.15
N ARG A 306 21.48 -10.55 36.99
CA ARG A 306 21.08 -11.67 37.86
C ARG A 306 20.00 -11.33 38.91
N ASP A 307 19.93 -10.06 39.29
CA ASP A 307 18.98 -9.50 40.27
C ASP A 307 17.74 -8.87 39.60
N ALA A 308 17.65 -8.90 38.26
CA ALA A 308 16.54 -8.31 37.52
C ALA A 308 15.33 -9.25 37.49
N ILE A 309 14.14 -8.68 37.62
CA ILE A 309 12.87 -9.39 37.46
C ILE A 309 12.41 -9.21 36.01
N PRO A 310 12.36 -10.29 35.21
CA PRO A 310 12.12 -10.17 33.74
C PRO A 310 10.86 -9.43 33.36
N ASN A 311 9.73 -9.70 34.03
CA ASN A 311 8.46 -9.04 33.75
C ASN A 311 8.50 -7.53 34.03
N ILE A 312 9.25 -7.10 35.05
CA ILE A 312 9.41 -5.67 35.34
C ILE A 312 10.23 -4.99 34.24
N VAL A 313 11.31 -5.64 33.79
CA VAL A 313 12.16 -5.13 32.72
C VAL A 313 11.36 -5.09 31.41
N LEU A 314 10.59 -6.13 31.08
CA LEU A 314 9.74 -6.18 29.91
C LEU A 314 8.70 -5.04 29.90
N ASN A 315 8.05 -4.78 31.02
CA ASN A 315 7.10 -3.67 31.17
C ASN A 315 7.78 -2.30 30.99
N LYS A 316 9.01 -2.15 31.49
CA LYS A 316 9.80 -0.93 31.27
C LYS A 316 10.20 -0.78 29.80
N LEU A 317 10.57 -1.87 29.12
CA LEU A 317 10.84 -1.87 27.68
C LEU A 317 9.62 -1.42 26.87
N TYR A 318 8.42 -1.94 27.15
CA TYR A 318 7.21 -1.47 26.51
C TYR A 318 6.89 0.01 26.78
N LYS A 319 7.22 0.48 27.99
CA LYS A 319 6.91 1.88 28.37
C LYS A 319 7.85 2.90 27.75
N TYR A 320 9.14 2.56 27.62
CA TYR A 320 10.19 3.55 27.28
C TYR A 320 10.80 3.37 25.90
N THR A 321 10.48 2.29 25.19
CA THR A 321 11.08 1.97 23.87
C THR A 321 10.01 1.73 22.81
N ALA A 322 10.43 1.64 21.55
CA ALA A 322 9.57 1.33 20.43
C ALA A 322 9.07 -0.15 20.39
N LEU A 323 9.37 -0.96 21.42
CA LEU A 323 8.74 -2.28 21.60
C LEU A 323 7.23 -2.18 21.85
N GLN A 324 6.74 -1.02 22.25
CA GLN A 324 5.34 -0.65 22.15
C GLN A 324 5.22 0.69 21.45
N THR A 325 4.38 0.75 20.43
CA THR A 325 4.05 1.98 19.72
C THR A 325 2.56 2.00 19.36
N SER A 326 2.08 3.11 18.81
CA SER A 326 0.70 3.21 18.34
C SER A 326 0.66 3.54 16.87
N PHE A 327 -0.25 2.86 16.16
CA PHE A 327 -0.63 3.16 14.80
C PHE A 327 -1.92 4.00 14.82
N SER A 328 -1.82 5.25 14.36
CA SER A 328 -2.98 6.14 14.31
C SER A 328 -3.67 5.96 12.96
N VAL A 329 -4.78 5.24 12.98
CA VAL A 329 -5.62 5.04 11.78
C VAL A 329 -6.31 6.35 11.40
N ASN A 330 -6.27 6.68 10.13
CA ASN A 330 -7.03 7.77 9.52
C ASN A 330 -7.36 7.37 8.07
N ASN A 331 -8.55 6.82 7.85
CA ASN A 331 -8.97 6.25 6.58
C ASN A 331 -9.50 7.34 5.65
N ILE A 332 -8.60 8.07 5.00
CA ILE A 332 -8.95 9.06 3.97
C ILE A 332 -8.54 8.53 2.60
N ALA A 333 -9.50 8.44 1.69
CA ALA A 333 -9.29 8.06 0.29
C ALA A 333 -10.07 8.98 -0.65
N LEU A 334 -9.72 8.92 -1.94
CA LEU A 334 -10.44 9.66 -2.97
C LEU A 334 -11.67 8.87 -3.41
N VAL A 335 -12.83 9.46 -3.23
CA VAL A 335 -14.11 9.01 -3.76
C VAL A 335 -14.52 9.99 -4.84
N ASN A 336 -14.58 9.55 -6.10
CA ASN A 336 -14.87 10.42 -7.24
C ASN A 336 -14.00 11.71 -7.27
N GLY A 337 -12.70 11.56 -6.95
CA GLY A 337 -11.74 12.65 -6.94
C GLY A 337 -11.80 13.57 -5.72
N ARG A 338 -12.64 13.27 -4.72
CA ARG A 338 -12.77 14.05 -3.48
C ARG A 338 -12.27 13.25 -2.28
N PRO A 339 -11.51 13.85 -1.37
CA PRO A 339 -11.06 13.17 -0.15
C PRO A 339 -12.24 12.97 0.81
N GLU A 340 -12.47 11.74 1.20
CA GLU A 340 -13.50 11.35 2.18
C GLU A 340 -12.89 10.47 3.27
N GLN A 341 -13.39 10.63 4.50
CA GLN A 341 -13.09 9.74 5.61
C GLN A 341 -14.07 8.58 5.61
N LEU A 342 -13.55 7.36 5.57
CA LEU A 342 -14.33 6.16 5.31
C LEU A 342 -14.24 5.17 6.48
N ASN A 343 -15.38 4.59 6.85
CA ASN A 343 -15.45 3.47 7.77
C ASN A 343 -15.27 2.12 7.01
N LEU A 344 -15.23 1.01 7.75
CA LEU A 344 -15.00 -0.32 7.16
C LEU A 344 -16.06 -0.68 6.11
N LYS A 345 -17.34 -0.46 6.40
CA LYS A 345 -18.45 -0.77 5.47
C LYS A 345 -18.36 0.03 4.18
N GLN A 346 -18.03 1.32 4.28
CA GLN A 346 -17.85 2.19 3.11
C GLN A 346 -16.68 1.77 2.23
N LEU A 347 -15.55 1.35 2.82
CA LEU A 347 -14.40 0.85 2.06
C LEU A 347 -14.76 -0.40 1.25
N ILE A 348 -15.50 -1.34 1.84
CA ILE A 348 -15.98 -2.54 1.16
C ILE A 348 -17.02 -2.16 0.09
N HIS A 349 -17.95 -1.25 0.40
CA HIS A 349 -18.97 -0.78 -0.52
C HIS A 349 -18.38 -0.27 -1.83
N TYR A 350 -17.45 0.69 -1.77
CA TYR A 350 -16.84 1.27 -2.97
C TYR A 350 -16.02 0.26 -3.77
N PHE A 351 -15.38 -0.69 -3.12
CA PHE A 351 -14.71 -1.78 -3.81
C PHE A 351 -15.70 -2.67 -4.56
N VAL A 352 -16.80 -3.07 -3.93
CA VAL A 352 -17.83 -3.91 -4.54
C VAL A 352 -18.52 -3.21 -5.71
N GLU A 353 -18.85 -1.93 -5.58
CA GLU A 353 -19.42 -1.14 -6.69
C GLU A 353 -18.44 -1.04 -7.87
N HIS A 354 -17.17 -0.80 -7.61
CA HIS A 354 -16.14 -0.82 -8.66
C HIS A 354 -16.05 -2.20 -9.34
N ARG A 355 -16.08 -3.29 -8.57
CA ARG A 355 -16.07 -4.64 -9.15
C ARG A 355 -17.30 -4.92 -10.01
N HIS A 356 -18.47 -4.47 -9.58
CA HIS A 356 -19.69 -4.58 -10.37
C HIS A 356 -19.55 -3.86 -11.71
N GLU A 357 -19.10 -2.60 -11.70
CA GLU A 357 -18.86 -1.82 -12.92
C GLU A 357 -17.87 -2.51 -13.87
N VAL A 358 -16.72 -2.97 -13.35
CA VAL A 358 -15.70 -3.69 -14.14
C VAL A 358 -16.29 -4.94 -14.81
N ILE A 359 -17.10 -5.72 -14.10
CA ILE A 359 -17.72 -6.95 -14.64
C ILE A 359 -18.73 -6.61 -15.73
N VAL A 360 -19.56 -5.58 -15.54
CA VAL A 360 -20.53 -5.14 -16.55
C VAL A 360 -19.80 -4.69 -17.82
N ARG A 361 -18.84 -3.79 -17.71
CA ARG A 361 -18.06 -3.27 -18.85
C ARG A 361 -17.30 -4.37 -19.58
N ARG A 362 -16.68 -5.31 -18.84
CA ARG A 362 -16.04 -6.48 -19.44
C ARG A 362 -17.02 -7.31 -20.26
N THR A 363 -18.20 -7.58 -19.70
CA THR A 363 -19.21 -8.40 -20.37
C THR A 363 -19.76 -7.71 -21.62
N GLU A 364 -19.98 -6.41 -21.58
CA GLU A 364 -20.37 -5.60 -22.73
C GLU A 364 -19.32 -5.63 -23.85
N PHE A 365 -18.04 -5.49 -23.47
CA PHE A 365 -16.93 -5.59 -24.43
C PHE A 365 -16.88 -6.98 -25.09
N GLU A 366 -17.01 -8.05 -24.31
CA GLU A 366 -16.99 -9.42 -24.81
C GLU A 366 -18.21 -9.71 -25.68
N LEU A 367 -19.40 -9.20 -25.31
CA LEU A 367 -20.62 -9.31 -26.10
C LEU A 367 -20.46 -8.64 -27.46
N LYS A 368 -20.04 -7.37 -27.48
CA LYS A 368 -19.80 -6.62 -28.71
C LYS A 368 -18.82 -7.34 -29.64
N LYS A 369 -17.77 -7.93 -29.10
CA LYS A 369 -16.79 -8.71 -29.87
C LYS A 369 -17.40 -9.99 -30.42
N ALA A 370 -18.24 -10.68 -29.65
CA ALA A 370 -18.92 -11.90 -30.07
C ALA A 370 -19.96 -11.61 -31.18
N GLU A 371 -20.75 -10.54 -31.04
CA GLU A 371 -21.70 -10.09 -32.05
C GLU A 371 -21.02 -9.75 -33.37
N ALA A 372 -19.93 -8.99 -33.32
CA ALA A 372 -19.13 -8.67 -34.51
C ALA A 372 -18.59 -9.94 -35.20
N ARG A 373 -18.17 -10.95 -34.42
CA ARG A 373 -17.72 -12.23 -34.97
C ARG A 373 -18.88 -13.04 -35.56
N ALA A 374 -20.04 -13.07 -34.90
CA ALA A 374 -21.25 -13.74 -35.39
C ALA A 374 -21.68 -13.14 -36.74
N HIS A 375 -21.73 -11.81 -36.88
CA HIS A 375 -22.07 -11.13 -38.12
C HIS A 375 -21.16 -11.52 -39.30
N ILE A 376 -19.84 -11.63 -39.05
CA ILE A 376 -18.88 -12.10 -40.06
C ILE A 376 -19.18 -13.54 -40.46
N LEU A 377 -19.45 -14.43 -39.49
CA LEU A 377 -19.75 -15.84 -39.75
C LEU A 377 -21.06 -16.02 -40.51
N GLU A 378 -22.11 -15.25 -40.19
CA GLU A 378 -23.38 -15.23 -40.94
C GLU A 378 -23.16 -14.82 -42.39
N GLY A 379 -22.38 -13.77 -42.64
CA GLY A 379 -21.97 -13.37 -43.98
C GLY A 379 -21.22 -14.45 -44.75
N LEU A 380 -20.33 -15.18 -44.09
CA LEU A 380 -19.59 -16.31 -44.69
C LEU A 380 -20.52 -17.49 -45.03
N ILE A 381 -21.53 -17.79 -44.19
CA ILE A 381 -22.54 -18.82 -44.47
C ILE A 381 -23.32 -18.44 -45.73
N ILE A 382 -23.85 -17.21 -45.80
CA ILE A 382 -24.58 -16.71 -46.99
C ILE A 382 -23.71 -16.80 -48.27
N ALA A 383 -22.45 -16.41 -48.17
CA ALA A 383 -21.52 -16.50 -49.29
C ALA A 383 -21.22 -17.95 -49.71
N SER A 384 -21.13 -18.87 -48.73
CA SER A 384 -20.94 -20.31 -49.00
C SER A 384 -22.16 -20.94 -49.66
N ASP A 385 -23.36 -20.56 -49.25
CA ASP A 385 -24.62 -21.09 -49.77
C ASP A 385 -24.93 -20.58 -51.21
N ASN A 386 -24.30 -19.47 -51.63
CA ASN A 386 -24.49 -18.84 -52.96
C ASN A 386 -23.18 -18.86 -53.75
N ILE A 387 -22.27 -19.81 -53.51
CA ILE A 387 -20.92 -19.82 -54.14
C ILE A 387 -20.98 -20.18 -55.64
N ASP A 388 -22.05 -20.81 -56.10
CA ASP A 388 -22.24 -21.22 -57.49
C ASP A 388 -22.96 -20.18 -58.34
N GLU A 389 -23.42 -19.06 -57.75
CA GLU A 389 -23.94 -17.87 -58.42
C GLU A 389 -22.83 -16.81 -58.62
#